data_a8cc21f265e5d63f2691a488493b7ace
#
_entry.id   a8cc21f265e5d63f2691a488493b7ace
#
_cell.length_a   1.000
_cell.length_b   1.000
_cell.length_c   1.000
_cell.angle_alpha   90.00
_cell.angle_beta   90.00
_cell.angle_gamma   90.00
#
_symmetry.space_group_name_H-M   'P 1'
#
loop_
_entity.id
_entity.type
_entity.pdbx_description
1 polymer ?
#
loop_
_entity_poly.entity_id
_entity_poly.type
_entity_poly.pdbx_seq_one_letter_code
_entity_poly.pdbx_strand_id
1 'polypeptide(L)'
;MQEPQAYLNGEFIPVSEAKLPIYDKGIVLGATVTEMTRTYHQIPFRLEAHVRRMFCSLRHASIEPVVSEEELVEISTELVAKNARLLPTDVELGLIHFSTAGKVPLYACRTLSEEESKPTLCAHTFPLDFSYYADAMRHGYHVVTPSIRHIPPQCLDSKMKYRSRLHWHIADSQTQLVDPDATSLLLDLQGNITECSGANFLLAKDGAIHSPTLRNILPGISRDVVIELACKLSIPFKEQDLQLYDVVNADEAFLSSTPFGICPATKVNGKLIGDGRPGSMWRRLADAWSELAGLDIVAQIAD
;
A
#
# COMPACT_ATOMS: atom_id res chain seq x y z
N MET A 1 -19.47 9.96 22.81
CA MET A 1 -18.48 8.92 22.48
C MET A 1 -17.13 9.62 22.38
N GLN A 2 -16.06 8.99 22.87
CA GLN A 2 -14.72 9.52 22.75
C GLN A 2 -14.31 9.45 21.27
N GLU A 3 -13.78 10.56 20.73
CA GLU A 3 -13.35 10.63 19.33
C GLU A 3 -11.96 9.99 19.15
N PRO A 4 -11.68 9.29 18.01
CA PRO A 4 -10.35 8.81 17.69
C PRO A 4 -9.32 9.94 17.66
N GLN A 5 -8.08 9.63 18.01
CA GLN A 5 -6.98 10.57 17.99
C GLN A 5 -6.17 10.43 16.70
N ALA A 6 -5.53 11.51 16.29
CA ALA A 6 -4.42 11.57 15.36
C ALA A 6 -3.20 12.15 16.06
N TYR A 7 -2.01 11.81 15.58
CA TYR A 7 -0.78 12.50 15.93
C TYR A 7 -0.48 13.54 14.84
N LEU A 8 -0.27 14.78 15.23
CA LEU A 8 0.09 15.87 14.32
C LEU A 8 1.16 16.75 14.95
N ASN A 9 2.36 16.75 14.36
CA ASN A 9 3.47 17.65 14.72
C ASN A 9 3.80 17.69 16.23
N GLY A 10 3.87 16.55 16.89
CA GLY A 10 4.26 16.45 18.30
C GLY A 10 3.11 16.22 19.27
N GLU A 11 1.86 16.32 18.82
CA GLU A 11 0.69 16.25 19.72
C GLU A 11 -0.31 15.17 19.26
N PHE A 12 -0.95 14.51 20.24
CA PHE A 12 -2.13 13.69 20.02
C PHE A 12 -3.37 14.59 20.13
N ILE A 13 -4.09 14.73 19.04
CA ILE A 13 -5.27 15.59 18.93
C ILE A 13 -6.48 14.80 18.40
N PRO A 14 -7.73 15.24 18.63
CA PRO A 14 -8.89 14.66 17.97
C PRO A 14 -8.74 14.66 16.45
N VAL A 15 -9.17 13.59 15.76
CA VAL A 15 -9.08 13.50 14.29
C VAL A 15 -9.76 14.68 13.60
N SER A 16 -10.88 15.18 14.14
CA SER A 16 -11.61 16.35 13.60
C SER A 16 -10.79 17.65 13.60
N GLU A 17 -9.77 17.73 14.46
CA GLU A 17 -8.86 18.88 14.57
C GLU A 17 -7.58 18.75 13.73
N ALA A 18 -7.29 17.54 13.21
CA ALA A 18 -6.13 17.27 12.37
C ALA A 18 -6.28 17.91 10.98
N LYS A 19 -5.75 19.12 10.81
CA LYS A 19 -5.90 19.95 9.61
C LYS A 19 -4.55 20.39 9.07
N LEU A 20 -4.44 20.45 7.74
CA LEU A 20 -3.30 21.03 7.06
C LEU A 20 -3.66 22.39 6.45
N PRO A 21 -2.76 23.38 6.49
CA PRO A 21 -2.99 24.63 5.80
C PRO A 21 -2.97 24.42 4.27
N ILE A 22 -3.80 25.17 3.55
CA ILE A 22 -3.90 25.09 2.07
C ILE A 22 -2.59 25.41 1.35
N TYR A 23 -1.64 26.07 2.00
CA TYR A 23 -0.32 26.40 1.51
C TYR A 23 0.77 25.38 1.95
N ASP A 24 0.39 24.21 2.48
CA ASP A 24 1.32 23.11 2.70
C ASP A 24 1.81 22.56 1.35
N LYS A 25 3.11 22.24 1.26
CA LYS A 25 3.71 21.68 0.04
C LYS A 25 3.12 20.32 -0.35
N GLY A 26 2.56 19.59 0.61
CA GLY A 26 1.79 18.37 0.33
C GLY A 26 0.56 18.64 -0.52
N ILE A 27 -0.09 19.79 -0.35
CA ILE A 27 -1.23 20.23 -1.16
C ILE A 27 -0.75 20.91 -2.45
N VAL A 28 0.15 21.91 -2.31
CA VAL A 28 0.58 22.76 -3.44
C VAL A 28 1.39 21.99 -4.48
N LEU A 29 2.23 21.06 -4.05
CA LEU A 29 3.20 20.34 -4.91
C LEU A 29 2.98 18.82 -4.92
N GLY A 30 2.12 18.30 -4.05
CA GLY A 30 2.07 16.85 -3.81
C GLY A 30 3.33 16.31 -3.12
N ALA A 31 4.17 17.17 -2.51
CA ALA A 31 5.43 16.79 -1.87
C ALA A 31 5.15 16.11 -0.52
N THR A 32 4.71 14.86 -0.58
CA THR A 32 4.30 14.05 0.56
C THR A 32 4.80 12.63 0.43
N VAL A 33 5.56 12.17 1.42
CA VAL A 33 5.87 10.76 1.66
C VAL A 33 4.78 10.17 2.54
N THR A 34 4.39 8.93 2.29
CA THR A 34 3.34 8.25 3.06
C THR A 34 3.69 6.82 3.36
N GLU A 35 3.09 6.27 4.40
CA GLU A 35 3.16 4.85 4.72
C GLU A 35 1.80 4.35 5.22
N MET A 36 1.56 3.05 5.08
CA MET A 36 0.38 2.41 5.61
C MET A 36 0.76 1.07 6.25
N THR A 37 0.34 0.88 7.49
CA THR A 37 0.43 -0.37 8.24
C THR A 37 -0.99 -0.86 8.57
N ARG A 38 -1.22 -2.15 8.67
CA ARG A 38 -2.45 -2.71 9.24
C ARG A 38 -2.17 -3.37 10.58
N THR A 39 -3.21 -3.59 11.34
CA THR A 39 -3.14 -4.46 12.51
C THR A 39 -3.59 -5.88 12.20
N TYR A 40 -3.11 -6.83 13.00
CA TYR A 40 -3.71 -8.13 13.29
C TYR A 40 -3.88 -8.23 14.80
N HIS A 41 -5.08 -8.60 15.26
CA HIS A 41 -5.46 -8.56 16.70
C HIS A 41 -5.21 -7.17 17.32
N GLN A 42 -5.46 -6.11 16.56
CA GLN A 42 -5.21 -4.71 16.92
C GLN A 42 -3.73 -4.38 17.24
N ILE A 43 -2.80 -5.25 16.84
CA ILE A 43 -1.35 -5.04 16.96
C ILE A 43 -0.78 -4.69 15.57
N PRO A 44 -0.03 -3.58 15.41
CA PRO A 44 0.55 -3.20 14.12
C PRO A 44 1.46 -4.30 13.56
N PHE A 45 1.20 -4.71 12.33
CA PHE A 45 1.95 -5.78 11.67
C PHE A 45 3.16 -5.21 10.90
N ARG A 46 4.37 -5.69 11.21
CA ARG A 46 5.63 -5.28 10.56
C ARG A 46 5.87 -3.76 10.64
N LEU A 47 5.48 -3.11 11.73
CA LEU A 47 5.55 -1.66 11.90
C LEU A 47 6.94 -1.10 11.63
N GLU A 48 7.98 -1.71 12.20
CA GLU A 48 9.38 -1.25 12.04
C GLU A 48 9.83 -1.29 10.57
N ALA A 49 9.38 -2.29 9.79
CA ALA A 49 9.68 -2.37 8.37
C ALA A 49 9.00 -1.24 7.58
N HIS A 50 7.75 -0.92 7.92
CA HIS A 50 7.01 0.20 7.34
C HIS A 50 7.66 1.53 7.69
N VAL A 51 8.02 1.77 8.95
CA VAL A 51 8.71 2.98 9.39
C VAL A 51 10.05 3.14 8.67
N ARG A 52 10.87 2.09 8.64
CA ARG A 52 12.15 2.11 7.91
C ARG A 52 11.98 2.48 6.44
N ARG A 53 10.98 1.93 5.74
CA ARG A 53 10.69 2.28 4.34
C ARG A 53 10.24 3.73 4.20
N MET A 54 9.46 4.26 5.15
CA MET A 54 9.09 5.67 5.19
C MET A 54 10.34 6.57 5.29
N PHE A 55 11.27 6.26 6.19
CA PHE A 55 12.51 7.02 6.35
C PHE A 55 13.42 6.94 5.12
N CYS A 56 13.50 5.79 4.44
CA CYS A 56 14.17 5.69 3.14
C CYS A 56 13.52 6.61 2.10
N SER A 57 12.19 6.67 2.06
CA SER A 57 11.44 7.55 1.16
C SER A 57 11.63 9.03 1.50
N LEU A 58 11.63 9.40 2.78
CA LEU A 58 11.89 10.77 3.24
C LEU A 58 13.29 11.23 2.84
N ARG A 59 14.31 10.39 3.05
CA ARG A 59 15.69 10.67 2.65
C ARG A 59 15.83 10.90 1.16
N HIS A 60 15.18 10.05 0.34
CA HIS A 60 15.19 10.20 -1.12
C HIS A 60 14.46 11.47 -1.58
N ALA A 61 13.34 11.82 -0.92
CA ALA A 61 12.55 13.02 -1.21
C ALA A 61 13.18 14.33 -0.64
N SER A 62 14.32 14.25 0.07
CA SER A 62 14.93 15.39 0.79
C SER A 62 13.94 16.08 1.74
N ILE A 63 13.11 15.28 2.42
CA ILE A 63 12.22 15.73 3.49
C ILE A 63 12.88 15.32 4.81
N GLU A 64 13.28 16.31 5.61
CA GLU A 64 13.93 16.05 6.90
C GLU A 64 12.93 15.42 7.88
N PRO A 65 13.22 14.26 8.49
CA PRO A 65 12.38 13.70 9.52
C PRO A 65 12.33 14.61 10.75
N VAL A 66 11.15 14.78 11.34
CA VAL A 66 10.96 15.58 12.56
C VAL A 66 11.01 14.74 13.84
N VAL A 67 11.08 13.43 13.71
CA VAL A 67 11.26 12.42 14.79
C VAL A 67 12.21 11.34 14.30
N SER A 68 12.74 10.50 15.19
CA SER A 68 13.54 9.31 14.84
C SER A 68 12.64 8.14 14.40
N GLU A 69 13.24 7.07 13.86
CA GLU A 69 12.53 5.84 13.51
C GLU A 69 11.91 5.22 14.78
N GLU A 70 12.66 5.17 15.87
CA GLU A 70 12.24 4.62 17.15
C GLU A 70 11.05 5.40 17.74
N GLU A 71 11.16 6.74 17.76
CA GLU A 71 10.06 7.60 18.22
C GLU A 71 8.80 7.41 17.38
N LEU A 72 8.92 7.27 16.06
CA LEU A 72 7.75 7.04 15.21
C LEU A 72 7.09 5.68 15.48
N VAL A 73 7.86 4.64 15.80
CA VAL A 73 7.34 3.33 16.23
C VAL A 73 6.57 3.46 17.55
N GLU A 74 7.12 4.19 18.53
CA GLU A 74 6.47 4.43 19.83
C GLU A 74 5.17 5.21 19.67
N ILE A 75 5.19 6.33 18.94
CA ILE A 75 4.01 7.16 18.61
C ILE A 75 2.93 6.30 17.94
N SER A 76 3.32 5.48 16.97
CA SER A 76 2.41 4.63 16.22
C SER A 76 1.75 3.58 17.09
N THR A 77 2.51 2.94 17.95
CA THR A 77 2.04 1.90 18.88
C THR A 77 1.05 2.52 19.89
N GLU A 78 1.41 3.69 20.46
CA GLU A 78 0.54 4.40 21.38
C GLU A 78 -0.77 4.86 20.69
N LEU A 79 -0.69 5.41 19.48
CA LEU A 79 -1.85 5.85 18.72
C LEU A 79 -2.83 4.70 18.43
N VAL A 80 -2.30 3.56 17.95
CA VAL A 80 -3.11 2.36 17.71
C VAL A 80 -3.77 1.88 19.01
N ALA A 81 -3.00 1.77 20.10
CA ALA A 81 -3.53 1.34 21.39
C ALA A 81 -4.62 2.27 21.95
N LYS A 82 -4.52 3.59 21.73
CA LYS A 82 -5.55 4.56 22.13
C LYS A 82 -6.84 4.35 21.33
N ASN A 83 -6.72 4.25 20.00
CA ASN A 83 -7.86 4.18 19.10
C ASN A 83 -8.53 2.80 19.06
N ALA A 84 -7.77 1.73 19.23
CA ALA A 84 -8.29 0.37 19.34
C ALA A 84 -9.28 0.21 20.50
N ARG A 85 -9.05 0.89 21.64
CA ARG A 85 -9.97 0.87 22.80
C ARG A 85 -11.37 1.43 22.52
N LEU A 86 -11.53 2.14 21.40
CA LEU A 86 -12.80 2.73 20.98
C LEU A 86 -13.60 1.79 20.07
N LEU A 87 -13.04 0.65 19.70
CA LEU A 87 -13.57 -0.30 18.71
C LEU A 87 -13.74 -1.69 19.33
N PRO A 88 -14.62 -2.52 18.78
CA PRO A 88 -14.67 -3.94 19.09
C PRO A 88 -13.32 -4.62 18.82
N THR A 89 -13.00 -5.67 19.56
CA THR A 89 -11.69 -6.36 19.50
C THR A 89 -11.45 -7.14 18.20
N ASP A 90 -12.50 -7.37 17.43
CA ASP A 90 -12.48 -8.03 16.12
C ASP A 90 -12.31 -7.03 14.96
N VAL A 91 -12.37 -5.72 15.24
CA VAL A 91 -12.15 -4.68 14.23
C VAL A 91 -10.66 -4.35 14.13
N GLU A 92 -10.11 -4.54 12.95
CA GLU A 92 -8.72 -4.19 12.65
C GLU A 92 -8.58 -2.74 12.21
N LEU A 93 -7.39 -2.20 12.39
CA LEU A 93 -7.07 -0.82 12.08
C LEU A 93 -6.07 -0.73 10.91
N GLY A 94 -6.33 0.22 10.01
CA GLY A 94 -5.31 0.80 9.18
C GLY A 94 -4.64 1.97 9.90
N LEU A 95 -3.32 2.03 9.87
CA LEU A 95 -2.50 3.14 10.37
C LEU A 95 -1.82 3.81 9.20
N ILE A 96 -2.13 5.08 8.98
CA ILE A 96 -1.50 5.91 7.95
C ILE A 96 -0.49 6.84 8.60
N HIS A 97 0.71 6.88 8.03
CA HIS A 97 1.66 7.96 8.26
C HIS A 97 1.79 8.80 6.99
N PHE A 98 2.01 10.08 7.15
CA PHE A 98 2.52 10.91 6.08
C PHE A 98 3.37 12.06 6.63
N SER A 99 4.36 12.45 5.82
CA SER A 99 5.14 13.65 6.08
C SER A 99 5.16 14.51 4.82
N THR A 100 4.90 15.82 4.97
CA THR A 100 5.01 16.78 3.87
C THR A 100 6.34 17.55 3.97
N ALA A 101 6.74 18.18 2.87
CA ALA A 101 7.94 19.01 2.87
C ALA A 101 7.74 20.41 3.52
N GLY A 102 6.73 20.56 4.41
CA GLY A 102 6.39 21.80 5.09
C GLY A 102 5.60 22.77 4.23
N LYS A 103 5.63 24.04 4.53
CA LYS A 103 4.78 25.08 3.96
C LYS A 103 5.48 25.90 2.88
N VAL A 104 4.70 26.54 2.01
CA VAL A 104 5.19 27.52 1.01
C VAL A 104 5.06 28.91 1.60
N PRO A 105 6.17 29.59 2.03
CA PRO A 105 6.08 30.88 2.71
C PRO A 105 5.38 31.96 1.88
N LEU A 106 5.62 31.97 0.56
CA LEU A 106 5.00 32.92 -0.36
C LEU A 106 3.46 32.89 -0.30
N TYR A 107 2.87 31.71 -0.11
CA TYR A 107 1.43 31.52 -0.11
C TYR A 107 0.79 31.68 1.28
N ALA A 108 1.60 31.81 2.33
CA ALA A 108 1.11 32.00 3.69
C ALA A 108 0.61 33.44 3.94
N CYS A 109 0.90 34.39 3.04
CA CYS A 109 0.57 35.83 3.17
C CYS A 109 1.16 36.48 4.45
N ARG A 110 2.16 35.84 5.08
CA ARG A 110 2.88 36.32 6.26
C ARG A 110 4.22 35.62 6.40
N THR A 111 5.10 36.17 7.21
CA THR A 111 6.33 35.47 7.59
C THR A 111 5.99 34.27 8.47
N LEU A 112 6.53 33.11 8.13
CA LEU A 112 6.48 31.90 8.93
C LEU A 112 7.64 31.88 9.93
N SER A 113 7.40 31.41 11.14
CA SER A 113 8.47 31.09 12.09
C SER A 113 9.28 29.89 11.60
N GLU A 114 10.45 29.65 12.19
CA GLU A 114 11.28 28.48 11.91
C GLU A 114 10.49 27.19 12.19
N GLU A 115 9.79 27.12 13.33
CA GLU A 115 8.95 25.96 13.69
C GLU A 115 7.82 25.72 12.70
N GLU A 116 7.11 26.78 12.28
CA GLU A 116 6.05 26.68 11.27
C GLU A 116 6.57 26.23 9.89
N SER A 117 7.86 26.39 9.61
CA SER A 117 8.49 26.03 8.34
C SER A 117 8.93 24.57 8.28
N LYS A 118 8.94 23.87 9.40
CA LYS A 118 9.32 22.45 9.47
C LYS A 118 8.39 21.57 8.64
N PRO A 119 8.87 20.39 8.20
CA PRO A 119 8.01 19.33 7.64
C PRO A 119 6.84 19.01 8.58
N THR A 120 5.69 18.70 8.00
CA THR A 120 4.54 18.23 8.77
C THR A 120 4.60 16.72 8.89
N LEU A 121 4.49 16.17 10.10
CA LEU A 121 4.30 14.75 10.34
C LEU A 121 2.90 14.50 10.89
N CYS A 122 2.18 13.58 10.27
CA CYS A 122 0.89 13.12 10.74
C CYS A 122 0.83 11.60 10.75
N ALA A 123 0.21 11.05 11.80
CA ALA A 123 -0.24 9.67 11.86
C ALA A 123 -1.71 9.62 12.28
N HIS A 124 -2.49 8.76 11.64
CA HIS A 124 -3.90 8.53 12.03
C HIS A 124 -4.32 7.09 11.74
N THR A 125 -5.33 6.62 12.45
CA THR A 125 -5.91 5.30 12.20
C THR A 125 -7.32 5.40 11.65
N PHE A 126 -7.77 4.32 11.03
CA PHE A 126 -9.15 4.13 10.60
C PHE A 126 -9.50 2.64 10.70
N PRO A 127 -10.76 2.27 10.97
CA PRO A 127 -11.19 0.88 10.89
C PRO A 127 -11.00 0.35 9.47
N LEU A 128 -10.43 -0.86 9.34
CA LEU A 128 -10.34 -1.53 8.04
C LEU A 128 -11.74 -2.07 7.69
N ASP A 129 -12.30 -1.56 6.61
CA ASP A 129 -13.52 -2.07 6.03
C ASP A 129 -13.17 -3.11 4.96
N PHE A 130 -13.32 -4.38 5.31
CA PHE A 130 -12.99 -5.50 4.43
C PHE A 130 -14.03 -5.72 3.33
N SER A 131 -15.22 -5.12 3.42
CA SER A 131 -16.25 -5.23 2.37
C SER A 131 -15.75 -4.79 0.99
N TYR A 132 -14.79 -3.84 0.94
CA TYR A 132 -14.13 -3.41 -0.29
C TYR A 132 -13.30 -4.51 -0.99
N TYR A 133 -12.93 -5.55 -0.26
CA TYR A 133 -12.05 -6.62 -0.75
C TYR A 133 -12.73 -7.98 -0.80
N ALA A 134 -13.92 -8.11 -0.21
CA ALA A 134 -14.62 -9.38 -0.01
C ALA A 134 -14.89 -10.13 -1.33
N ASP A 135 -15.42 -9.44 -2.34
CA ASP A 135 -15.70 -10.04 -3.63
C ASP A 135 -14.42 -10.49 -4.34
N ALA A 136 -13.39 -9.64 -4.34
CA ALA A 136 -12.08 -9.97 -4.90
C ALA A 136 -11.39 -11.12 -4.15
N MET A 137 -11.57 -11.23 -2.84
CA MET A 137 -11.03 -12.35 -2.05
C MET A 137 -11.71 -13.68 -2.42
N ARG A 138 -13.02 -13.67 -2.72
CA ARG A 138 -13.79 -14.86 -3.12
C ARG A 138 -13.56 -15.26 -4.58
N HIS A 139 -13.50 -14.27 -5.49
CA HIS A 139 -13.58 -14.49 -6.93
C HIS A 139 -12.32 -14.09 -7.70
N GLY A 140 -11.45 -13.32 -7.08
CA GLY A 140 -10.25 -12.75 -7.67
C GLY A 140 -10.49 -11.42 -8.39
N TYR A 141 -9.49 -10.57 -8.37
CA TYR A 141 -9.51 -9.29 -9.09
C TYR A 141 -9.55 -9.47 -10.60
N HIS A 142 -10.31 -8.61 -11.26
CA HIS A 142 -10.09 -8.28 -12.66
C HIS A 142 -9.04 -7.16 -12.71
N VAL A 143 -7.88 -7.40 -13.31
CA VAL A 143 -6.88 -6.37 -13.56
C VAL A 143 -7.01 -5.85 -14.99
N VAL A 144 -6.94 -4.53 -15.17
CA VAL A 144 -7.02 -3.88 -16.48
C VAL A 144 -5.78 -3.01 -16.69
N THR A 145 -5.19 -3.10 -17.88
CA THR A 145 -4.06 -2.26 -18.27
C THR A 145 -4.57 -1.03 -19.02
N PRO A 146 -4.66 0.14 -18.38
CA PRO A 146 -5.09 1.38 -19.04
C PRO A 146 -4.03 1.92 -20.01
N SER A 147 -4.36 2.96 -20.76
CA SER A 147 -3.44 3.56 -21.73
C SER A 147 -2.27 4.31 -21.09
N ILE A 148 -2.47 4.86 -19.89
CA ILE A 148 -1.42 5.55 -19.15
C ILE A 148 -0.33 4.57 -18.69
N ARG A 149 0.92 5.02 -18.71
CA ARG A 149 2.07 4.23 -18.26
C ARG A 149 2.50 4.60 -16.86
N HIS A 150 3.15 3.66 -16.18
CA HIS A 150 3.82 3.93 -14.91
C HIS A 150 4.89 5.00 -15.12
N ILE A 151 5.07 5.88 -14.12
CA ILE A 151 6.11 6.91 -14.17
C ILE A 151 7.47 6.23 -14.21
N PRO A 152 8.32 6.53 -15.22
CA PRO A 152 9.65 5.93 -15.30
C PRO A 152 10.49 6.28 -14.07
N PRO A 153 11.29 5.34 -13.53
CA PRO A 153 12.09 5.57 -12.32
C PRO A 153 13.14 6.67 -12.50
N GLN A 154 13.49 7.02 -13.75
CA GLN A 154 14.33 8.17 -14.07
C GLN A 154 13.65 9.52 -13.82
N CYS A 155 12.32 9.54 -13.75
CA CYS A 155 11.52 10.74 -13.45
C CYS A 155 11.16 10.79 -11.96
N LEU A 156 10.71 9.65 -11.42
CA LEU A 156 10.32 9.52 -10.02
C LEU A 156 10.46 8.05 -9.59
N ASP A 157 11.38 7.77 -8.67
CA ASP A 157 11.70 6.41 -8.27
C ASP A 157 10.51 5.73 -7.56
N SER A 158 10.06 4.61 -8.13
CA SER A 158 8.92 3.82 -7.64
C SER A 158 9.15 3.21 -6.25
N LYS A 159 10.41 3.10 -5.81
CA LYS A 159 10.75 2.59 -4.47
C LYS A 159 10.35 3.57 -3.37
N MET A 160 10.18 4.84 -3.70
CA MET A 160 9.68 5.84 -2.78
C MET A 160 8.16 5.77 -2.70
N LYS A 161 7.61 5.66 -1.48
CA LYS A 161 6.16 5.67 -1.27
C LYS A 161 5.67 7.10 -1.07
N TYR A 162 5.05 7.66 -2.11
CA TYR A 162 4.62 9.07 -2.15
C TYR A 162 3.14 9.21 -2.48
N ARG A 163 2.58 10.41 -2.23
CA ARG A 163 1.17 10.73 -2.50
C ARG A 163 0.93 11.54 -3.78
N SER A 164 1.93 11.86 -4.56
CA SER A 164 1.79 12.48 -5.89
C SER A 164 1.28 11.45 -6.90
N ARG A 165 0.04 10.95 -6.68
CA ARG A 165 -0.52 9.79 -7.37
C ARG A 165 -1.55 10.14 -8.45
N LEU A 166 -1.43 11.31 -9.09
CA LEU A 166 -2.36 11.73 -10.13
C LEU A 166 -2.41 10.74 -11.32
N HIS A 167 -1.27 10.17 -11.69
CA HIS A 167 -1.21 9.14 -12.74
C HIS A 167 -2.02 7.88 -12.38
N TRP A 168 -2.03 7.47 -11.10
CA TRP A 168 -2.86 6.38 -10.61
C TRP A 168 -4.34 6.72 -10.66
N HIS A 169 -4.72 7.93 -10.24
CA HIS A 169 -6.11 8.40 -10.35
C HIS A 169 -6.61 8.36 -11.81
N ILE A 170 -5.78 8.81 -12.76
CA ILE A 170 -6.12 8.73 -14.20
C ILE A 170 -6.22 7.27 -14.64
N ALA A 171 -5.30 6.40 -14.20
CA ALA A 171 -5.31 4.98 -14.52
C ALA A 171 -6.60 4.31 -14.03
N ASP A 172 -6.95 4.53 -12.75
CA ASP A 172 -8.15 3.96 -12.13
C ASP A 172 -9.42 4.48 -12.83
N SER A 173 -9.48 5.77 -13.19
CA SER A 173 -10.61 6.33 -13.94
C SER A 173 -10.76 5.68 -15.32
N GLN A 174 -9.66 5.39 -16.05
CA GLN A 174 -9.72 4.66 -17.32
C GLN A 174 -10.12 3.21 -17.15
N THR A 175 -9.63 2.56 -16.10
CA THR A 175 -9.95 1.16 -15.78
C THR A 175 -11.44 0.99 -15.47
N GLN A 176 -12.02 1.89 -14.67
CA GLN A 176 -13.44 1.88 -14.30
C GLN A 176 -14.39 2.07 -15.50
N LEU A 177 -13.92 2.67 -16.60
CA LEU A 177 -14.71 2.73 -17.85
C LEU A 177 -14.83 1.35 -18.54
N VAL A 178 -13.88 0.44 -18.26
CA VAL A 178 -13.89 -0.93 -18.80
C VAL A 178 -14.67 -1.86 -17.88
N ASP A 179 -14.41 -1.77 -16.59
CA ASP A 179 -15.07 -2.57 -15.56
C ASP A 179 -15.00 -1.79 -14.24
N PRO A 180 -16.16 -1.39 -13.65
CA PRO A 180 -16.18 -0.58 -12.42
C PRO A 180 -15.47 -1.21 -11.22
N ASP A 181 -15.41 -2.55 -11.17
CA ASP A 181 -14.83 -3.31 -10.06
C ASP A 181 -13.37 -3.73 -10.32
N ALA A 182 -12.83 -3.39 -11.51
CA ALA A 182 -11.46 -3.73 -11.86
C ALA A 182 -10.44 -2.80 -11.19
N THR A 183 -9.23 -3.32 -10.98
CA THR A 183 -8.07 -2.54 -10.54
C THR A 183 -7.08 -2.32 -11.69
N SER A 184 -6.39 -1.16 -11.67
CA SER A 184 -5.40 -0.83 -12.69
C SER A 184 -4.12 -1.64 -12.49
N LEU A 185 -3.61 -2.23 -13.59
CA LEU A 185 -2.27 -2.81 -13.67
C LEU A 185 -1.46 -2.00 -14.69
N LEU A 186 -0.48 -1.21 -14.23
CA LEU A 186 0.29 -0.37 -15.11
C LEU A 186 1.42 -1.13 -15.81
N LEU A 187 1.74 -0.65 -17.00
CA LEU A 187 2.91 -1.07 -17.76
C LEU A 187 3.97 0.05 -17.74
N ASP A 188 5.24 -0.33 -17.78
CA ASP A 188 6.32 0.62 -18.04
C ASP A 188 6.36 1.08 -19.52
N LEU A 189 7.31 1.92 -19.88
CA LEU A 189 7.46 2.43 -21.26
C LEU A 189 7.89 1.34 -22.24
N GLN A 190 8.43 0.23 -21.77
CA GLN A 190 8.84 -0.93 -22.57
C GLN A 190 7.72 -1.97 -22.72
N GLY A 191 6.59 -1.77 -22.04
CA GLY A 191 5.45 -2.69 -22.05
C GLY A 191 5.54 -3.80 -21.01
N ASN A 192 6.50 -3.72 -20.08
CA ASN A 192 6.58 -4.66 -18.97
C ASN A 192 5.57 -4.31 -17.89
N ILE A 193 5.05 -5.35 -17.23
CA ILE A 193 4.19 -5.23 -16.06
C ILE A 193 4.96 -4.51 -14.93
N THR A 194 4.28 -3.60 -14.25
CA THR A 194 4.78 -2.98 -13.02
C THR A 194 3.95 -3.43 -11.82
N GLU A 195 3.06 -2.62 -11.34
CA GLU A 195 2.23 -2.89 -10.16
C GLU A 195 0.80 -2.37 -10.36
N CYS A 196 -0.08 -2.73 -9.45
CA CYS A 196 -1.45 -2.23 -9.41
C CYS A 196 -1.56 -0.95 -8.56
N SER A 197 -2.71 -0.29 -8.65
CA SER A 197 -3.04 0.87 -7.82
C SER A 197 -3.13 0.48 -6.33
N GLY A 198 -2.01 0.48 -5.63
CA GLY A 198 -1.92 0.16 -4.20
C GLY A 198 -1.52 -1.27 -3.86
N ALA A 199 -1.11 -2.10 -4.85
CA ALA A 199 -0.68 -3.47 -4.63
C ALA A 199 0.44 -3.87 -5.59
N ASN A 200 1.38 -4.71 -5.14
CA ASN A 200 2.29 -5.40 -6.05
C ASN A 200 1.54 -6.52 -6.78
N PHE A 201 1.89 -6.73 -8.05
CA PHE A 201 1.36 -7.80 -8.88
C PHE A 201 2.36 -8.96 -8.95
N LEU A 202 1.86 -10.17 -8.81
CA LEU A 202 2.65 -11.41 -8.87
C LEU A 202 1.90 -12.43 -9.71
N LEU A 203 2.62 -13.36 -10.33
CA LEU A 203 2.02 -14.51 -10.99
C LEU A 203 2.71 -15.81 -10.58
N ALA A 204 2.00 -16.92 -10.68
CA ALA A 204 2.54 -18.26 -10.54
C ALA A 204 2.56 -18.95 -11.91
N LYS A 205 3.68 -19.58 -12.22
CA LYS A 205 3.87 -20.40 -13.42
C LYS A 205 4.88 -21.51 -13.20
N ASP A 206 4.55 -22.69 -13.67
CA ASP A 206 5.43 -23.87 -13.57
C ASP A 206 5.95 -24.10 -12.14
N GLY A 207 5.07 -23.91 -11.13
CA GLY A 207 5.39 -24.12 -9.72
C GLY A 207 6.27 -23.05 -9.07
N ALA A 208 6.57 -21.94 -9.76
CA ALA A 208 7.35 -20.81 -9.24
C ALA A 208 6.50 -19.54 -9.18
N ILE A 209 6.82 -18.65 -8.25
CA ILE A 209 6.27 -17.29 -8.18
C ILE A 209 7.19 -16.34 -8.95
N HIS A 210 6.59 -15.49 -9.78
CA HIS A 210 7.28 -14.48 -10.54
C HIS A 210 6.78 -13.10 -10.18
N SER A 211 7.70 -12.16 -10.00
CA SER A 211 7.45 -10.75 -9.69
C SER A 211 8.11 -9.86 -10.73
N PRO A 212 7.53 -8.73 -11.08
CA PRO A 212 8.29 -7.66 -11.72
C PRO A 212 9.51 -7.28 -10.87
N THR A 213 10.57 -6.80 -11.54
CA THR A 213 11.80 -6.36 -10.87
C THR A 213 11.56 -5.10 -10.04
N LEU A 214 12.31 -4.93 -8.94
CA LEU A 214 12.22 -3.74 -8.07
C LEU A 214 12.62 -2.42 -8.78
N ARG A 215 12.99 -2.47 -10.04
CA ARG A 215 13.32 -1.26 -10.83
C ARG A 215 12.11 -0.33 -11.00
N ASN A 216 10.90 -0.91 -11.17
CA ASN A 216 9.69 -0.17 -11.57
C ASN A 216 8.50 -0.40 -10.63
N ILE A 217 8.73 -0.92 -9.43
CA ILE A 217 7.68 -1.18 -8.45
C ILE A 217 8.10 -0.73 -7.05
N LEU A 218 7.12 -0.53 -6.19
CA LEU A 218 7.37 -0.33 -4.76
C LEU A 218 7.91 -1.63 -4.14
N PRO A 219 8.99 -1.60 -3.32
CA PRO A 219 9.38 -2.73 -2.48
C PRO A 219 8.34 -2.91 -1.36
N GLY A 220 7.28 -3.69 -1.67
CA GLY A 220 6.13 -3.87 -0.79
C GLY A 220 6.46 -4.71 0.43
N ILE A 221 6.09 -4.27 1.64
CA ILE A 221 6.26 -5.07 2.86
C ILE A 221 5.43 -6.36 2.77
N SER A 222 4.21 -6.28 2.22
CA SER A 222 3.39 -7.48 1.95
C SER A 222 4.03 -8.39 0.90
N ARG A 223 4.71 -7.84 -0.11
CA ARG A 223 5.50 -8.62 -1.08
C ARG A 223 6.67 -9.34 -0.40
N ASP A 224 7.35 -8.68 0.54
CA ASP A 224 8.44 -9.30 1.29
C ASP A 224 7.92 -10.45 2.17
N VAL A 225 6.72 -10.33 2.75
CA VAL A 225 6.05 -11.44 3.44
C VAL A 225 5.76 -12.59 2.46
N VAL A 226 5.31 -12.32 1.23
CA VAL A 226 5.12 -13.39 0.21
C VAL A 226 6.43 -14.09 -0.09
N ILE A 227 7.56 -13.37 -0.19
CA ILE A 227 8.90 -13.97 -0.39
C ILE A 227 9.29 -14.87 0.79
N GLU A 228 9.08 -14.39 2.02
CA GLU A 228 9.33 -15.13 3.27
C GLU A 228 8.52 -16.44 3.30
N LEU A 229 7.22 -16.35 2.99
CA LEU A 229 6.32 -17.51 2.95
C LEU A 229 6.67 -18.49 1.82
N ALA A 230 7.00 -17.98 0.63
CA ALA A 230 7.46 -18.80 -0.48
C ALA A 230 8.72 -19.59 -0.10
N CYS A 231 9.68 -18.95 0.58
CA CYS A 231 10.88 -19.61 1.10
C CYS A 231 10.51 -20.71 2.11
N LYS A 232 9.65 -20.43 3.09
CA LYS A 232 9.14 -21.39 4.09
C LYS A 232 8.48 -22.61 3.42
N LEU A 233 7.73 -22.38 2.35
CA LEU A 233 7.02 -23.40 1.59
C LEU A 233 7.85 -24.07 0.51
N SER A 234 9.14 -23.73 0.37
CA SER A 234 10.04 -24.20 -0.68
C SER A 234 9.51 -23.94 -2.09
N ILE A 235 8.86 -22.80 -2.29
CA ILE A 235 8.38 -22.33 -3.58
C ILE A 235 9.43 -21.38 -4.19
N PRO A 236 9.94 -21.64 -5.39
CA PRO A 236 10.88 -20.74 -6.05
C PRO A 236 10.25 -19.35 -6.28
N PHE A 237 10.99 -18.29 -5.96
CA PHE A 237 10.59 -16.90 -6.24
C PHE A 237 11.61 -16.28 -7.21
N LYS A 238 11.11 -15.66 -8.28
CA LYS A 238 11.94 -15.06 -9.33
C LYS A 238 11.53 -13.63 -9.62
N GLU A 239 12.50 -12.74 -9.74
CA GLU A 239 12.29 -11.37 -10.21
C GLU A 239 12.73 -11.27 -11.67
N GLN A 240 11.84 -10.81 -12.53
CA GLN A 240 12.12 -10.66 -13.96
C GLN A 240 11.18 -9.66 -14.62
N ASP A 241 11.52 -9.17 -15.79
CA ASP A 241 10.59 -8.41 -16.60
C ASP A 241 9.47 -9.35 -17.10
N LEU A 242 8.23 -8.95 -16.88
CA LEU A 242 7.01 -9.69 -17.23
C LEU A 242 6.18 -8.87 -18.20
N GLN A 243 5.53 -9.50 -19.15
CA GLN A 243 4.66 -8.84 -20.12
C GLN A 243 3.23 -9.39 -20.02
N LEU A 244 2.27 -8.75 -20.69
CA LEU A 244 0.89 -9.24 -20.74
C LEU A 244 0.79 -10.67 -21.29
N TYR A 245 1.70 -11.08 -22.17
CA TYR A 245 1.79 -12.45 -22.64
C TYR A 245 1.99 -13.43 -21.48
N ASP A 246 2.87 -13.10 -20.54
CA ASP A 246 3.17 -13.94 -19.37
C ASP A 246 1.97 -14.04 -18.44
N VAL A 247 1.24 -12.91 -18.23
CA VAL A 247 0.05 -12.88 -17.38
C VAL A 247 -1.09 -13.73 -17.96
N VAL A 248 -1.36 -13.62 -19.27
CA VAL A 248 -2.44 -14.41 -19.92
C VAL A 248 -2.14 -15.91 -19.93
N ASN A 249 -0.85 -16.28 -19.91
CA ASN A 249 -0.39 -17.66 -19.92
C ASN A 249 0.09 -18.14 -18.53
N ALA A 250 -0.16 -17.39 -17.48
CA ALA A 250 0.13 -17.80 -16.12
C ALA A 250 -0.86 -18.86 -15.63
N ASP A 251 -0.42 -19.70 -14.70
CA ASP A 251 -1.28 -20.67 -14.02
C ASP A 251 -2.20 -19.95 -13.03
N GLU A 252 -1.65 -18.99 -12.29
CA GLU A 252 -2.36 -18.13 -11.34
C GLU A 252 -1.76 -16.72 -11.33
N ALA A 253 -2.51 -15.73 -10.85
CA ALA A 253 -1.97 -14.42 -10.48
C ALA A 253 -2.59 -13.94 -9.17
N PHE A 254 -1.88 -13.05 -8.48
CA PHE A 254 -2.34 -12.48 -7.22
C PHE A 254 -1.69 -11.13 -6.94
N LEU A 255 -2.35 -10.35 -6.09
CA LEU A 255 -1.91 -9.06 -5.62
C LEU A 255 -1.47 -9.17 -4.16
N SER A 256 -0.44 -8.42 -3.78
CA SER A 256 -0.06 -8.28 -2.36
C SER A 256 -0.11 -6.82 -1.93
N SER A 257 -0.80 -6.57 -0.82
CA SER A 257 -0.98 -5.22 -0.26
C SER A 257 -1.25 -5.27 1.23
N THR A 258 -0.94 -4.19 1.92
CA THR A 258 -1.12 -4.09 3.38
C THR A 258 -2.54 -4.38 3.84
N PRO A 259 -3.63 -3.86 3.24
CA PRO A 259 -4.99 -4.09 3.76
C PRO A 259 -5.43 -5.54 3.77
N PHE A 260 -5.07 -6.32 2.75
CA PHE A 260 -5.59 -7.67 2.55
C PHE A 260 -4.51 -8.78 2.58
N GLY A 261 -3.24 -8.43 2.75
CA GLY A 261 -2.14 -9.40 2.66
C GLY A 261 -1.92 -9.87 1.23
N ILE A 262 -2.61 -10.94 0.83
CA ILE A 262 -2.57 -11.52 -0.51
C ILE A 262 -3.99 -11.81 -1.03
N CYS A 263 -4.30 -11.41 -2.26
CA CYS A 263 -5.61 -11.56 -2.87
C CYS A 263 -5.47 -12.10 -4.30
N PRO A 264 -6.30 -13.06 -4.76
CA PRO A 264 -6.16 -13.60 -6.10
C PRO A 264 -6.52 -12.59 -7.19
N ALA A 265 -5.95 -12.78 -8.39
CA ALA A 265 -6.36 -12.09 -9.61
C ALA A 265 -6.66 -13.15 -10.69
N THR A 266 -7.87 -13.16 -11.19
CA THR A 266 -8.39 -14.25 -12.04
C THR A 266 -8.67 -13.81 -13.47
N LYS A 267 -8.54 -12.50 -13.76
CA LYS A 267 -8.85 -11.95 -15.07
C LYS A 267 -7.91 -10.78 -15.41
N VAL A 268 -7.49 -10.69 -16.66
CA VAL A 268 -6.70 -9.56 -17.19
C VAL A 268 -7.29 -9.08 -18.52
N ASN A 269 -7.64 -7.79 -18.64
CA ASN A 269 -8.19 -7.21 -19.86
C ASN A 269 -9.34 -8.06 -20.46
N GLY A 270 -10.23 -8.58 -19.63
CA GLY A 270 -11.34 -9.43 -20.04
C GLY A 270 -11.00 -10.90 -20.31
N LYS A 271 -9.72 -11.31 -20.27
CA LYS A 271 -9.28 -12.71 -20.45
C LYS A 271 -9.07 -13.38 -19.10
N LEU A 272 -9.45 -14.63 -18.98
CA LEU A 272 -9.19 -15.43 -17.77
C LEU A 272 -7.69 -15.70 -17.63
N ILE A 273 -7.23 -15.74 -16.38
CA ILE A 273 -5.90 -16.21 -15.98
C ILE A 273 -6.11 -17.62 -15.42
N GLY A 274 -5.34 -18.60 -15.90
CA GLY A 274 -5.55 -20.00 -15.57
C GLY A 274 -6.97 -20.45 -15.91
N ASP A 275 -7.66 -21.03 -14.95
CA ASP A 275 -9.07 -21.43 -15.08
C ASP A 275 -10.08 -20.33 -14.67
N GLY A 276 -9.60 -19.13 -14.33
CA GLY A 276 -10.40 -18.00 -13.91
C GLY A 276 -10.93 -18.09 -12.47
N ARG A 277 -10.25 -18.87 -11.62
CA ARG A 277 -10.58 -19.05 -10.20
C ARG A 277 -9.35 -18.85 -9.30
N PRO A 278 -9.54 -18.54 -8.01
CA PRO A 278 -8.45 -18.56 -7.04
C PRO A 278 -7.76 -19.93 -7.03
N GLY A 279 -6.45 -19.95 -7.28
CA GLY A 279 -5.71 -21.18 -7.48
C GLY A 279 -5.07 -21.75 -6.20
N SER A 280 -4.42 -22.90 -6.35
CA SER A 280 -3.82 -23.65 -5.25
C SER A 280 -2.54 -23.00 -4.69
N MET A 281 -1.77 -22.31 -5.53
CA MET A 281 -0.59 -21.58 -5.10
C MET A 281 -0.96 -20.42 -4.20
N TRP A 282 -1.95 -19.62 -4.63
CA TRP A 282 -2.51 -18.56 -3.81
C TRP A 282 -3.04 -19.10 -2.47
N ARG A 283 -3.81 -20.20 -2.48
CA ARG A 283 -4.36 -20.78 -1.25
C ARG A 283 -3.26 -21.17 -0.26
N ARG A 284 -2.22 -21.85 -0.72
CA ARG A 284 -1.07 -22.23 0.12
C ARG A 284 -0.40 -21.02 0.76
N LEU A 285 -0.23 -19.92 0.02
CA LEU A 285 0.34 -18.68 0.55
C LEU A 285 -0.62 -18.00 1.55
N ALA A 286 -1.92 -17.99 1.26
CA ALA A 286 -2.94 -17.43 2.16
C ALA A 286 -3.04 -18.22 3.48
N ASP A 287 -2.98 -19.55 3.41
CA ASP A 287 -2.97 -20.42 4.59
C ASP A 287 -1.70 -20.16 5.45
N ALA A 288 -0.53 -20.08 4.80
CA ALA A 288 0.72 -19.77 5.51
C ALA A 288 0.74 -18.33 6.06
N TRP A 289 0.07 -17.37 5.39
CA TRP A 289 -0.11 -16.02 5.93
C TRP A 289 -1.03 -16.04 7.13
N SER A 290 -2.12 -16.82 7.08
CA SER A 290 -3.05 -16.99 8.21
C SER A 290 -2.35 -17.55 9.45
N GLU A 291 -1.46 -18.54 9.27
CA GLU A 291 -0.60 -19.02 10.35
C GLU A 291 0.29 -17.92 10.93
N LEU A 292 0.92 -17.10 10.08
CA LEU A 292 1.78 -16.00 10.50
C LEU A 292 1.01 -14.91 11.24
N ALA A 293 -0.22 -14.61 10.77
CA ALA A 293 -1.10 -13.60 11.36
C ALA A 293 -1.84 -14.07 12.62
N GLY A 294 -1.92 -15.38 12.85
CA GLY A 294 -2.66 -15.99 13.95
C GLY A 294 -4.19 -15.96 13.78
N LEU A 295 -4.67 -15.74 12.53
CA LEU A 295 -6.09 -15.73 12.18
C LEU A 295 -6.28 -16.11 10.70
N ASP A 296 -7.46 -16.57 10.32
CA ASP A 296 -7.79 -16.85 8.92
C ASP A 296 -8.03 -15.53 8.18
N ILE A 297 -7.01 -15.08 7.39
CA ILE A 297 -7.09 -13.81 6.64
C ILE A 297 -8.13 -13.87 5.52
N VAL A 298 -8.44 -15.06 5.00
CA VAL A 298 -9.42 -15.22 3.92
C VAL A 298 -10.82 -15.10 4.50
N ALA A 299 -11.13 -15.81 5.59
CA ALA A 299 -12.41 -15.68 6.27
C ALA A 299 -12.63 -14.26 6.81
N GLN A 300 -11.61 -13.64 7.42
CA GLN A 300 -11.70 -12.25 7.93
C GLN A 300 -12.16 -11.25 6.84
N ILE A 301 -11.78 -11.47 5.59
CA ILE A 301 -12.03 -10.53 4.50
C ILE A 301 -13.25 -10.95 3.67
N ALA A 302 -13.45 -12.26 3.49
CA ALA A 302 -14.51 -12.76 2.62
C ALA A 302 -15.89 -12.85 3.30
N ASP A 303 -15.93 -12.93 4.63
CA ASP A 303 -17.17 -13.03 5.41
C ASP A 303 -17.68 -11.66 5.88
#